data_cd4907000b1bc2ee8bdb3d6756d83c54
#
_entry.id   cd4907000b1bc2ee8bdb3d6756d83c54
#
_cell.length_a   1.000
_cell.length_b   1.000
_cell.length_c   1.000
_cell.angle_alpha   90.00
_cell.angle_beta   90.00
_cell.angle_gamma   90.00
#
_symmetry.space_group_name_H-M   'P 1'
#
loop_
_entity.id
_entity.type
_entity.pdbx_description
1 polymer ?
#
loop_
_entity_poly.entity_id
_entity_poly.type
_entity_poly.pdbx_seq_one_letter_code
_entity_poly.pdbx_strand_id
1 'polypeptide(L)'
;MSRHVRRAAAAAALALVSASTAGAQRDVSIPVLIYHEIATDGRPPGETVIALDRFEEQMQHLARAGYQTLSIDELVAVLRRERPAPRKAVVLTFDDGWKNVLNAVPILQRHRMKASFWIITGAGIGNDYLEWSDIERLAREPLFQVESHTVSHPWDAKDNLVTWMAGKIPGKDAASVRAELVESKATLEARLGRPADYLAWPVGWYTEEMVQLAREAGYRAVLTAEDGANAPGDDVFHIKRVFVDGACDMASFQRLLAIPAYRPCQTSGRSTHGHAPPRE
;
A
#
# COMPACT_ATOMS: atom_id res chain seq x y z
N MET A 1 56.36 43.69 -37.13
CA MET A 1 55.99 44.09 -35.77
C MET A 1 54.51 43.88 -35.63
N SER A 2 54.17 42.97 -35.05
CA SER A 2 53.76 42.24 -33.90
C SER A 2 52.23 41.95 -33.97
N ARG A 3 51.91 40.72 -34.36
CA ARG A 3 50.57 40.11 -34.17
C ARG A 3 50.66 39.26 -32.90
N HIS A 4 50.13 39.67 -31.80
CA HIS A 4 49.72 38.84 -30.65
C HIS A 4 48.95 39.74 -29.70
N VAL A 5 47.66 39.53 -29.59
CA VAL A 5 46.83 39.58 -28.38
C VAL A 5 45.37 39.48 -28.84
N ARG A 6 44.79 38.29 -28.72
CA ARG A 6 43.34 38.03 -28.55
C ARG A 6 43.13 36.51 -28.47
N ARG A 7 43.33 35.94 -27.31
CA ARG A 7 42.73 34.64 -26.90
C ARG A 7 42.82 34.56 -25.39
N ALA A 8 41.76 35.02 -24.71
CA ALA A 8 41.45 34.59 -23.33
C ALA A 8 40.12 35.28 -22.92
N ALA A 9 39.00 34.67 -23.19
CA ALA A 9 37.74 34.93 -22.50
C ALA A 9 36.65 33.99 -23.07
N ALA A 10 36.68 32.73 -22.69
CA ALA A 10 35.54 31.82 -22.88
C ALA A 10 35.77 30.54 -22.07
N ALA A 11 35.74 30.62 -20.73
CA ALA A 11 35.67 29.45 -19.86
C ALA A 11 35.29 29.87 -18.44
N ALA A 12 34.04 30.33 -18.24
CA ALA A 12 33.47 30.50 -16.90
C ALA A 12 31.95 30.69 -16.98
N ALA A 13 31.21 29.68 -17.43
CA ALA A 13 29.76 29.68 -17.31
C ALA A 13 29.20 28.25 -17.47
N LEU A 14 29.66 27.28 -16.65
CA LEU A 14 29.02 25.97 -16.61
C LEU A 14 29.26 25.30 -15.25
N ALA A 15 28.90 25.94 -14.15
CA ALA A 15 28.96 25.32 -12.82
C ALA A 15 27.98 25.99 -11.84
N LEU A 16 26.68 26.08 -12.16
CA LEU A 16 25.67 26.59 -11.22
C LEU A 16 24.26 26.10 -11.56
N VAL A 17 24.07 24.79 -11.74
CA VAL A 17 22.72 24.17 -11.80
C VAL A 17 22.72 22.78 -11.15
N SER A 18 23.41 22.55 -10.06
CA SER A 18 23.35 21.22 -9.39
C SER A 18 23.03 21.27 -7.91
N ALA A 19 22.62 22.39 -7.34
CA ALA A 19 22.48 22.50 -5.87
C ALA A 19 21.04 22.75 -5.39
N SER A 20 19.99 22.56 -6.22
CA SER A 20 18.63 22.95 -5.83
C SER A 20 17.61 21.81 -5.73
N THR A 21 17.98 20.55 -5.97
CA THR A 21 17.01 19.44 -5.96
C THR A 21 16.98 18.62 -4.66
N ALA A 22 17.98 18.73 -3.81
CA ALA A 22 18.06 17.94 -2.57
C ALA A 22 17.18 18.49 -1.43
N GLY A 23 16.80 19.77 -1.45
CA GLY A 23 15.99 20.39 -0.40
C GLY A 23 14.48 20.19 -0.55
N ALA A 24 13.99 20.09 -1.80
CA ALA A 24 12.55 20.03 -2.08
C ALA A 24 11.92 18.64 -1.91
N GLN A 25 12.73 17.61 -1.72
CA GLN A 25 12.26 16.21 -1.67
C GLN A 25 11.90 15.74 -0.26
N ARG A 26 12.19 16.53 0.78
CA ARG A 26 11.85 16.19 2.18
C ARG A 26 10.40 16.50 2.56
N ASP A 27 9.71 17.33 1.80
CA ASP A 27 8.33 17.76 2.07
C ASP A 27 7.27 16.92 1.32
N VAL A 28 7.69 15.86 0.61
CA VAL A 28 6.74 14.98 -0.09
C VAL A 28 6.22 13.95 0.88
N SER A 29 4.90 13.98 1.08
CA SER A 29 4.15 13.05 1.92
C SER A 29 3.25 12.20 1.02
N ILE A 30 3.47 10.88 0.98
CA ILE A 30 2.73 9.95 0.13
C ILE A 30 1.85 9.07 1.03
N PRO A 31 0.55 9.34 1.13
CA PRO A 31 -0.38 8.46 1.82
C PRO A 31 -0.60 7.18 1.01
N VAL A 32 -0.66 6.05 1.70
CA VAL A 32 -1.07 4.76 1.16
C VAL A 32 -2.41 4.42 1.81
N LEU A 33 -3.48 4.40 1.02
CA LEU A 33 -4.85 4.27 1.51
C LEU A 33 -5.27 2.80 1.53
N ILE A 34 -5.82 2.36 2.67
CA ILE A 34 -6.39 1.02 2.82
C ILE A 34 -7.90 1.07 2.59
N TYR A 35 -8.37 0.31 1.64
CA TYR A 35 -9.76 -0.05 1.40
C TYR A 35 -9.92 -1.56 1.57
N HIS A 36 -11.15 -2.02 1.82
CA HIS A 36 -11.49 -3.44 1.83
C HIS A 36 -12.72 -3.67 0.93
N GLU A 37 -13.92 -3.46 1.43
CA GLU A 37 -15.17 -3.71 0.73
C GLU A 37 -15.75 -2.45 0.06
N ILE A 38 -16.18 -2.57 -1.19
CA ILE A 38 -16.91 -1.52 -1.93
C ILE A 38 -18.35 -1.95 -2.11
N ALA A 39 -19.21 -1.55 -1.18
CA ALA A 39 -20.58 -2.06 -1.08
C ALA A 39 -21.57 -1.32 -1.99
N THR A 40 -22.50 -2.09 -2.57
CA THR A 40 -23.63 -1.58 -3.37
C THR A 40 -24.99 -2.02 -2.81
N ASP A 41 -25.00 -2.78 -1.72
CA ASP A 41 -26.18 -3.44 -1.14
C ASP A 41 -26.83 -2.65 -0.01
N GLY A 42 -26.39 -1.42 0.24
CA GLY A 42 -26.96 -0.54 1.27
C GLY A 42 -26.58 -0.93 2.71
N ARG A 43 -25.63 -1.86 2.90
CA ARG A 43 -25.12 -2.14 4.25
C ARG A 43 -24.48 -0.90 4.87
N PRO A 44 -24.54 -0.74 6.20
CA PRO A 44 -23.94 0.41 6.88
C PRO A 44 -22.44 0.53 6.56
N PRO A 45 -21.95 1.74 6.25
CA PRO A 45 -20.52 1.98 6.09
C PRO A 45 -19.82 1.86 7.45
N GLY A 46 -18.52 1.53 7.42
CA GLY A 46 -17.68 1.38 8.60
C GLY A 46 -16.21 1.28 8.22
N GLU A 47 -15.39 0.83 9.16
CA GLU A 47 -13.94 0.80 8.99
C GLU A 47 -13.49 0.03 7.74
N THR A 48 -14.14 -1.08 7.41
CA THR A 48 -13.81 -1.93 6.27
C THR A 48 -14.80 -1.83 5.11
N VAL A 49 -15.93 -1.15 5.28
CA VAL A 49 -17.01 -1.09 4.28
C VAL A 49 -17.25 0.35 3.85
N ILE A 50 -17.03 0.64 2.58
CA ILE A 50 -17.39 1.93 1.98
C ILE A 50 -18.45 1.76 0.90
N ALA A 51 -19.45 2.64 0.87
CA ALA A 51 -20.46 2.66 -0.19
C ALA A 51 -19.82 3.10 -1.52
N LEU A 52 -20.29 2.49 -2.64
CA LEU A 52 -19.72 2.74 -3.97
C LEU A 52 -19.77 4.22 -4.37
N ASP A 53 -20.86 4.92 -4.08
CA ASP A 53 -21.02 6.35 -4.37
C ASP A 53 -19.99 7.20 -3.60
N ARG A 54 -19.74 6.86 -2.34
CA ARG A 54 -18.70 7.51 -1.52
C ARG A 54 -17.31 7.25 -2.08
N PHE A 55 -17.03 6.02 -2.48
CA PHE A 55 -15.76 5.67 -3.14
C PHE A 55 -15.58 6.47 -4.44
N GLU A 56 -16.62 6.55 -5.27
CA GLU A 56 -16.57 7.33 -6.51
C GLU A 56 -16.33 8.82 -6.25
N GLU A 57 -16.97 9.40 -5.24
CA GLU A 57 -16.76 10.79 -4.82
C GLU A 57 -15.31 11.04 -4.40
N GLN A 58 -14.69 10.10 -3.67
CA GLN A 58 -13.28 10.17 -3.29
C GLN A 58 -12.36 10.12 -4.51
N MET A 59 -12.59 9.21 -5.45
CA MET A 59 -11.79 9.11 -6.69
C MET A 59 -11.93 10.35 -7.56
N GLN A 60 -13.14 10.89 -7.69
CA GLN A 60 -13.38 12.17 -8.37
C GLN A 60 -12.61 13.32 -7.70
N HIS A 61 -12.57 13.34 -6.36
CA HIS A 61 -11.80 14.34 -5.63
C HIS A 61 -10.31 14.21 -5.94
N LEU A 62 -9.72 13.01 -5.86
CA LEU A 62 -8.32 12.78 -6.19
C LEU A 62 -7.99 13.27 -7.60
N ALA A 63 -8.83 12.93 -8.59
CA ALA A 63 -8.64 13.35 -9.97
C ALA A 63 -8.69 14.88 -10.12
N ARG A 64 -9.74 15.54 -9.58
CA ARG A 64 -9.90 17.00 -9.65
C ARG A 64 -8.80 17.75 -8.91
N ALA A 65 -8.33 17.21 -7.79
CA ALA A 65 -7.25 17.81 -7.00
C ALA A 65 -5.84 17.58 -7.61
N GLY A 66 -5.74 16.80 -8.70
CA GLY A 66 -4.49 16.53 -9.41
C GLY A 66 -3.56 15.54 -8.70
N TYR A 67 -4.11 14.62 -7.91
CA TYR A 67 -3.34 13.51 -7.36
C TYR A 67 -2.95 12.52 -8.45
N GLN A 68 -1.72 12.04 -8.38
CA GLN A 68 -1.21 10.92 -9.18
C GLN A 68 -1.22 9.65 -8.34
N THR A 69 -1.93 8.64 -8.80
CA THR A 69 -1.87 7.33 -8.14
C THR A 69 -0.59 6.61 -8.55
N LEU A 70 0.13 6.07 -7.57
CA LEU A 70 1.32 5.26 -7.78
C LEU A 70 0.98 3.77 -7.62
N SER A 71 1.65 2.93 -8.40
CA SER A 71 1.75 1.51 -8.09
C SER A 71 2.69 1.28 -6.90
N ILE A 72 2.70 0.08 -6.32
CA ILE A 72 3.67 -0.25 -5.26
C ILE A 72 5.10 -0.22 -5.79
N ASP A 73 5.35 -0.69 -7.02
CA ASP A 73 6.68 -0.58 -7.65
C ASP A 73 7.15 0.89 -7.71
N GLU A 74 6.26 1.79 -8.12
CA GLU A 74 6.59 3.21 -8.21
C GLU A 74 6.80 3.85 -6.84
N LEU A 75 6.00 3.46 -5.83
CA LEU A 75 6.19 3.90 -4.46
C LEU A 75 7.57 3.43 -3.95
N VAL A 76 7.88 2.13 -4.08
CA VAL A 76 9.16 1.56 -3.64
C VAL A 76 10.35 2.25 -4.33
N ALA A 77 10.25 2.53 -5.64
CA ALA A 77 11.28 3.27 -6.37
C ALA A 77 11.44 4.71 -5.84
N VAL A 78 10.35 5.37 -5.44
CA VAL A 78 10.40 6.69 -4.80
C VAL A 78 11.06 6.60 -3.43
N LEU A 79 10.66 5.64 -2.58
CA LEU A 79 11.23 5.46 -1.24
C LEU A 79 12.74 5.17 -1.32
N ARG A 80 13.16 4.37 -2.29
CA ARG A 80 14.59 4.09 -2.56
C ARG A 80 15.33 5.24 -3.24
N ARG A 81 14.64 6.35 -3.55
CA ARG A 81 15.19 7.50 -4.30
C ARG A 81 15.66 7.17 -5.71
N GLU A 82 15.14 6.11 -6.29
CA GLU A 82 15.42 5.69 -7.67
C GLU A 82 14.64 6.53 -8.70
N ARG A 83 13.56 7.20 -8.25
CA ARG A 83 12.78 8.16 -9.04
C ARG A 83 12.27 9.32 -8.16
N PRO A 84 12.04 10.50 -8.74
CA PRO A 84 11.46 11.61 -7.99
C PRO A 84 10.00 11.34 -7.63
N ALA A 85 9.57 11.79 -6.45
CA ALA A 85 8.18 11.74 -6.05
C ALA A 85 7.34 12.82 -6.76
N PRO A 86 6.13 12.50 -7.25
CA PRO A 86 5.18 13.51 -7.67
C PRO A 86 4.78 14.42 -6.50
N ARG A 87 4.49 15.69 -6.78
CA ARG A 87 4.08 16.64 -5.72
C ARG A 87 2.81 16.27 -4.98
N LYS A 88 1.89 15.62 -5.66
CA LYS A 88 0.66 15.06 -5.10
C LYS A 88 0.58 13.61 -5.52
N ALA A 89 1.06 12.71 -4.68
CA ALA A 89 1.02 11.28 -4.90
C ALA A 89 0.14 10.60 -3.85
N VAL A 90 -0.50 9.52 -4.24
CA VAL A 90 -1.28 8.65 -3.37
C VAL A 90 -1.18 7.21 -3.88
N VAL A 91 -1.25 6.24 -2.99
CA VAL A 91 -1.37 4.82 -3.36
C VAL A 91 -2.72 4.31 -2.89
N LEU A 92 -3.39 3.54 -3.73
CA LEU A 92 -4.67 2.90 -3.42
C LEU A 92 -4.44 1.42 -3.21
N THR A 93 -4.83 0.89 -2.05
CA THR A 93 -4.70 -0.53 -1.72
C THR A 93 -6.05 -1.10 -1.28
N PHE A 94 -6.33 -2.35 -1.70
CA PHE A 94 -7.54 -3.10 -1.35
C PHE A 94 -7.10 -4.41 -0.71
N ASP A 95 -7.41 -4.59 0.56
CA ASP A 95 -6.99 -5.74 1.33
C ASP A 95 -8.03 -6.88 1.28
N ASP A 96 -7.61 -8.09 1.69
CA ASP A 96 -8.36 -9.34 1.84
C ASP A 96 -8.81 -10.02 0.53
N GLY A 97 -9.04 -9.26 -0.53
CA GLY A 97 -9.57 -9.83 -1.78
C GLY A 97 -11.10 -10.05 -1.75
N TRP A 98 -11.86 -9.20 -1.08
CA TRP A 98 -13.33 -9.23 -1.10
C TRP A 98 -13.87 -9.12 -2.52
N LYS A 99 -14.90 -9.90 -2.87
CA LYS A 99 -15.45 -9.95 -4.23
C LYS A 99 -16.01 -8.60 -4.69
N ASN A 100 -16.57 -7.84 -3.77
CA ASN A 100 -17.19 -6.55 -4.06
C ASN A 100 -16.18 -5.42 -4.36
N VAL A 101 -14.85 -5.64 -4.22
CA VAL A 101 -13.84 -4.70 -4.72
C VAL A 101 -13.93 -4.53 -6.24
N LEU A 102 -14.53 -5.50 -6.96
CA LEU A 102 -14.78 -5.40 -8.39
C LEU A 102 -15.68 -4.21 -8.74
N ASN A 103 -16.49 -3.72 -7.82
CA ASN A 103 -17.29 -2.51 -8.00
C ASN A 103 -16.42 -1.26 -8.17
N ALA A 104 -15.22 -1.24 -7.60
CA ALA A 104 -14.26 -0.14 -7.76
C ALA A 104 -13.63 -0.10 -9.17
N VAL A 105 -13.50 -1.24 -9.84
CA VAL A 105 -12.73 -1.38 -11.08
C VAL A 105 -13.16 -0.41 -12.19
N PRO A 106 -14.47 -0.25 -12.53
CA PRO A 106 -14.88 0.69 -13.57
C PRO A 106 -14.56 2.15 -13.23
N ILE A 107 -14.59 2.50 -11.95
CA ILE A 107 -14.27 3.86 -11.48
C ILE A 107 -12.76 4.10 -11.61
N LEU A 108 -11.93 3.18 -11.15
CA LEU A 108 -10.48 3.25 -11.25
C LEU A 108 -10.04 3.35 -12.72
N GLN A 109 -10.60 2.53 -13.61
CA GLN A 109 -10.30 2.57 -15.04
C GLN A 109 -10.72 3.90 -15.69
N ARG A 110 -11.92 4.41 -15.38
CA ARG A 110 -12.43 5.70 -15.88
C ARG A 110 -11.48 6.85 -15.55
N HIS A 111 -10.93 6.85 -14.35
CA HIS A 111 -10.00 7.88 -13.90
C HIS A 111 -8.52 7.53 -14.15
N ARG A 112 -8.22 6.38 -14.78
CA ARG A 112 -6.87 5.85 -15.03
C ARG A 112 -6.04 5.78 -13.74
N MET A 113 -6.67 5.35 -12.65
CA MET A 113 -6.04 5.24 -11.34
C MET A 113 -5.42 3.87 -11.15
N LYS A 114 -4.19 3.85 -10.68
CA LYS A 114 -3.48 2.64 -10.27
C LYS A 114 -3.96 2.19 -8.90
N ALA A 115 -4.01 0.88 -8.70
CA ALA A 115 -4.37 0.27 -7.43
C ALA A 115 -3.65 -1.06 -7.22
N SER A 116 -3.55 -1.50 -5.97
CA SER A 116 -2.98 -2.79 -5.59
C SER A 116 -3.98 -3.58 -4.75
N PHE A 117 -4.13 -4.87 -5.09
CA PHE A 117 -5.05 -5.81 -4.44
C PHE A 117 -4.22 -6.84 -3.68
N TRP A 118 -4.47 -6.96 -2.38
CA TRP A 118 -3.75 -7.84 -1.47
C TRP A 118 -4.60 -9.07 -1.20
N ILE A 119 -4.11 -10.25 -1.62
CA ILE A 119 -4.90 -11.46 -1.73
C ILE A 119 -4.53 -12.46 -0.64
N ILE A 120 -5.53 -12.91 0.10
CA ILE A 120 -5.45 -14.08 0.97
C ILE A 120 -5.50 -15.31 0.05
N THR A 121 -4.41 -16.07 -0.05
CA THR A 121 -4.30 -17.11 -1.09
C THR A 121 -4.92 -18.45 -0.71
N GLY A 122 -5.26 -18.67 0.53
CA GLY A 122 -5.85 -19.90 1.06
C GLY A 122 -7.36 -19.82 1.28
N ALA A 123 -7.76 -19.40 2.46
CA ALA A 123 -9.15 -19.49 2.93
C ALA A 123 -10.12 -18.46 2.31
N GLY A 124 -9.62 -17.44 1.64
CA GLY A 124 -10.43 -16.34 1.13
C GLY A 124 -10.72 -16.42 -0.38
N ILE A 125 -10.79 -17.61 -0.97
CA ILE A 125 -11.07 -17.75 -2.42
C ILE A 125 -12.50 -18.26 -2.62
N GLY A 126 -13.28 -17.51 -3.42
CA GLY A 126 -14.68 -17.85 -3.71
C GLY A 126 -15.68 -17.31 -2.68
N ASN A 127 -16.98 -17.59 -2.86
CA ASN A 127 -18.07 -17.02 -2.09
C ASN A 127 -18.02 -15.48 -2.05
N ASP A 128 -17.78 -14.89 -0.88
CA ASP A 128 -17.69 -13.43 -0.72
C ASP A 128 -16.32 -12.85 -1.14
N TYR A 129 -15.37 -13.70 -1.51
CA TYR A 129 -14.03 -13.32 -1.97
C TYR A 129 -13.87 -13.49 -3.48
N LEU A 130 -12.83 -12.88 -4.03
CA LEU A 130 -12.45 -13.02 -5.43
C LEU A 130 -12.15 -14.48 -5.78
N GLU A 131 -12.64 -14.94 -6.91
CA GLU A 131 -12.22 -16.20 -7.51
C GLU A 131 -10.88 -16.02 -8.24
N TRP A 132 -10.13 -17.10 -8.47
CA TRP A 132 -8.87 -17.02 -9.20
C TRP A 132 -9.02 -16.38 -10.59
N SER A 133 -10.15 -16.63 -11.27
CA SER A 133 -10.46 -15.98 -12.55
C SER A 133 -10.57 -14.45 -12.46
N ASP A 134 -11.10 -13.94 -11.33
CA ASP A 134 -11.18 -12.50 -11.06
C ASP A 134 -9.78 -11.93 -10.76
N ILE A 135 -9.01 -12.62 -9.91
CA ILE A 135 -7.65 -12.25 -9.53
C ILE A 135 -6.74 -12.19 -10.78
N GLU A 136 -6.81 -13.20 -11.63
CA GLU A 136 -6.05 -13.24 -12.89
C GLU A 136 -6.48 -12.14 -13.86
N ARG A 137 -7.77 -11.78 -13.88
CA ARG A 137 -8.28 -10.65 -14.68
C ARG A 137 -7.73 -9.32 -14.16
N LEU A 138 -7.76 -9.09 -12.84
CA LEU A 138 -7.16 -7.90 -12.22
C LEU A 138 -5.66 -7.82 -12.51
N ALA A 139 -4.93 -8.94 -12.42
CA ALA A 139 -3.50 -8.98 -12.65
C ALA A 139 -3.08 -8.71 -14.12
N ARG A 140 -4.00 -8.90 -15.09
CA ARG A 140 -3.78 -8.55 -16.50
C ARG A 140 -4.05 -7.08 -16.82
N GLU A 141 -4.72 -6.35 -15.92
CA GLU A 141 -5.01 -4.93 -16.10
C GLU A 141 -3.74 -4.09 -15.82
N PRO A 142 -3.28 -3.27 -16.78
CA PRO A 142 -2.02 -2.50 -16.61
C PRO A 142 -2.03 -1.50 -15.45
N LEU A 143 -3.20 -1.13 -14.96
CA LEU A 143 -3.36 -0.21 -13.83
C LEU A 143 -3.24 -0.90 -12.48
N PHE A 144 -3.29 -2.24 -12.43
CA PHE A 144 -3.46 -2.97 -11.18
C PHE A 144 -2.29 -3.88 -10.87
N GLN A 145 -1.98 -3.99 -9.59
CA GLN A 145 -1.07 -4.99 -9.04
C GLN A 145 -1.84 -5.93 -8.12
N VAL A 146 -1.45 -7.19 -8.12
CA VAL A 146 -2.00 -8.22 -7.23
C VAL A 146 -0.83 -8.77 -6.43
N GLU A 147 -0.92 -8.71 -5.11
CA GLU A 147 0.17 -9.00 -4.19
C GLU A 147 -0.32 -9.82 -2.98
N SER A 148 0.61 -10.25 -2.13
CA SER A 148 0.35 -11.18 -1.04
C SER A 148 -0.29 -10.53 0.20
N HIS A 149 -1.33 -11.20 0.73
CA HIS A 149 -1.88 -10.96 2.08
C HIS A 149 -1.84 -12.23 2.93
N THR A 150 -0.77 -13.02 2.79
CA THR A 150 -0.53 -14.33 3.40
C THR A 150 -1.48 -15.44 2.90
N VAL A 151 -1.40 -16.63 3.47
CA VAL A 151 -2.25 -17.77 3.10
C VAL A 151 -3.58 -17.72 3.84
N SER A 152 -3.54 -17.63 5.16
CA SER A 152 -4.73 -17.82 6.02
C SER A 152 -5.24 -16.55 6.68
N HIS A 153 -4.44 -15.46 6.65
CA HIS A 153 -4.78 -14.18 7.26
C HIS A 153 -5.33 -14.32 8.70
N PRO A 154 -4.58 -14.86 9.65
CA PRO A 154 -5.07 -15.01 11.02
C PRO A 154 -5.19 -13.62 11.67
N TRP A 155 -6.41 -13.25 12.06
CA TRP A 155 -6.78 -11.90 12.52
C TRP A 155 -7.28 -11.84 13.95
N ASP A 156 -7.45 -12.99 14.63
CA ASP A 156 -7.88 -12.99 16.02
C ASP A 156 -6.78 -12.44 16.94
N ALA A 157 -7.14 -11.63 17.93
CA ALA A 157 -6.19 -11.01 18.84
C ALA A 157 -5.32 -12.03 19.62
N LYS A 158 -5.81 -13.27 19.78
CA LYS A 158 -5.10 -14.34 20.49
C LYS A 158 -4.48 -15.36 19.55
N ASP A 159 -4.93 -15.44 18.28
CA ASP A 159 -4.45 -16.39 17.27
C ASP A 159 -4.12 -15.65 15.97
N ASN A 160 -2.85 -15.24 15.84
CA ASN A 160 -2.34 -14.47 14.73
C ASN A 160 -0.84 -14.75 14.53
N LEU A 161 -0.27 -14.20 13.46
CA LEU A 161 1.13 -14.44 13.11
C LEU A 161 2.13 -14.03 14.22
N VAL A 162 1.83 -12.97 14.99
CA VAL A 162 2.68 -12.56 16.12
C VAL A 162 2.63 -13.57 17.25
N THR A 163 1.43 -14.08 17.59
CA THR A 163 1.29 -15.12 18.61
C THR A 163 1.86 -16.46 18.15
N TRP A 164 1.83 -16.77 16.86
CA TRP A 164 2.50 -17.93 16.27
C TRP A 164 4.02 -17.78 16.38
N MET A 165 4.56 -16.63 15.98
CA MET A 165 5.99 -16.34 16.09
C MET A 165 6.49 -16.48 17.52
N ALA A 166 5.70 -16.07 18.50
CA ALA A 166 5.99 -16.19 19.93
C ALA A 166 5.75 -17.59 20.51
N GLY A 167 5.33 -18.60 19.71
CA GLY A 167 5.02 -19.96 20.18
C GLY A 167 3.84 -20.04 21.16
N LYS A 168 2.95 -19.06 21.15
CA LYS A 168 1.78 -18.99 22.05
C LYS A 168 0.62 -19.89 21.60
N ILE A 169 0.65 -20.39 20.36
CA ILE A 169 -0.39 -21.24 19.79
C ILE A 169 0.16 -22.65 19.60
N PRO A 170 -0.49 -23.69 20.15
CA PRO A 170 -0.04 -25.06 19.98
C PRO A 170 0.11 -25.46 18.51
N GLY A 171 1.29 -25.98 18.14
CA GLY A 171 1.59 -26.40 16.78
C GLY A 171 1.87 -25.25 15.78
N LYS A 172 1.96 -24.02 16.25
CA LYS A 172 2.36 -22.85 15.47
C LYS A 172 3.65 -22.26 16.03
N ASP A 173 4.54 -21.86 15.11
CA ASP A 173 5.88 -21.36 15.42
C ASP A 173 6.39 -20.46 14.26
N ALA A 174 7.65 -20.09 14.31
CA ALA A 174 8.30 -19.32 13.23
C ALA A 174 8.29 -20.05 11.87
N ALA A 175 8.32 -21.39 11.86
CA ALA A 175 8.22 -22.16 10.60
C ALA A 175 6.81 -22.03 10.01
N SER A 176 5.78 -22.00 10.84
CA SER A 176 4.39 -21.75 10.40
C SER A 176 4.24 -20.35 9.82
N VAL A 177 4.85 -19.33 10.43
CA VAL A 177 4.86 -17.96 9.89
C VAL A 177 5.61 -17.92 8.54
N ARG A 178 6.78 -18.56 8.45
CA ARG A 178 7.52 -18.68 7.20
C ARG A 178 6.68 -19.34 6.10
N ALA A 179 5.93 -20.41 6.41
CA ALA A 179 5.05 -21.09 5.47
C ALA A 179 3.98 -20.13 4.90
N GLU A 180 3.30 -19.34 5.75
CA GLU A 180 2.35 -18.30 5.34
C GLU A 180 2.94 -17.34 4.29
N LEU A 181 4.19 -16.95 4.45
CA LEU A 181 4.86 -16.03 3.55
C LEU A 181 5.29 -16.70 2.23
N VAL A 182 5.97 -17.84 2.34
CA VAL A 182 6.53 -18.53 1.16
C VAL A 182 5.42 -19.12 0.28
N GLU A 183 4.43 -19.78 0.88
CA GLU A 183 3.36 -20.43 0.13
C GLU A 183 2.42 -19.43 -0.53
N SER A 184 2.12 -18.30 0.13
CA SER A 184 1.32 -17.24 -0.47
C SER A 184 2.01 -16.64 -1.70
N LYS A 185 3.29 -16.30 -1.58
CA LYS A 185 4.11 -15.81 -2.69
C LYS A 185 4.14 -16.82 -3.84
N ALA A 186 4.49 -18.06 -3.55
CA ALA A 186 4.60 -19.13 -4.56
C ALA A 186 3.26 -19.39 -5.27
N THR A 187 2.15 -19.36 -4.55
CA THR A 187 0.80 -19.54 -5.10
C THR A 187 0.46 -18.43 -6.10
N LEU A 188 0.70 -17.16 -5.73
CA LEU A 188 0.46 -16.02 -6.62
C LEU A 188 1.35 -16.10 -7.86
N GLU A 189 2.64 -16.39 -7.69
CA GLU A 189 3.60 -16.49 -8.81
C GLU A 189 3.22 -17.61 -9.77
N ALA A 190 2.84 -18.76 -9.25
CA ALA A 190 2.39 -19.90 -10.08
C ALA A 190 1.10 -19.59 -10.85
N ARG A 191 0.16 -18.87 -10.24
CA ARG A 191 -1.12 -18.50 -10.85
C ARG A 191 -1.01 -17.37 -11.85
N LEU A 192 -0.19 -16.35 -11.53
CA LEU A 192 -0.14 -15.10 -12.28
C LEU A 192 0.99 -15.07 -13.33
N GLY A 193 1.96 -16.00 -13.24
CA GLY A 193 3.12 -16.06 -14.15
C GLY A 193 4.05 -14.86 -14.04
N ARG A 194 4.03 -14.16 -12.90
CA ARG A 194 4.87 -12.99 -12.61
C ARG A 194 5.26 -12.97 -11.13
N PRO A 195 6.33 -12.24 -10.74
CA PRO A 195 6.68 -12.08 -9.34
C PRO A 195 5.55 -11.48 -8.51
N ALA A 196 5.39 -11.96 -7.27
CA ALA A 196 4.60 -11.36 -6.20
C ALA A 196 5.57 -10.79 -5.15
N ASP A 197 6.03 -9.57 -5.39
CA ASP A 197 7.20 -9.01 -4.71
C ASP A 197 6.87 -8.30 -3.39
N TYR A 198 5.60 -8.14 -3.08
CA TYR A 198 5.16 -7.32 -1.95
C TYR A 198 4.20 -8.08 -1.04
N LEU A 199 4.24 -7.70 0.24
CA LEU A 199 3.39 -8.26 1.29
C LEU A 199 2.71 -7.14 2.06
N ALA A 200 1.41 -7.28 2.36
CA ALA A 200 0.76 -6.55 3.44
C ALA A 200 0.55 -7.48 4.62
N TRP A 201 0.91 -7.02 5.84
CA TRP A 201 0.70 -7.82 7.04
C TRP A 201 -0.79 -7.91 7.39
N PRO A 202 -1.32 -9.12 7.70
CA PRO A 202 -2.66 -9.28 8.24
C PRO A 202 -2.88 -8.37 9.45
N VAL A 203 -3.96 -7.59 9.45
CA VAL A 203 -4.31 -6.63 10.51
C VAL A 203 -3.22 -5.56 10.75
N GLY A 204 -2.13 -5.60 9.98
CA GLY A 204 -0.95 -4.76 10.17
C GLY A 204 -0.04 -5.19 11.33
N TRP A 205 -0.26 -6.36 11.95
CA TRP A 205 0.54 -6.85 13.07
C TRP A 205 1.77 -7.61 12.59
N TYR A 206 2.93 -7.25 13.13
CA TYR A 206 4.21 -7.87 12.81
C TYR A 206 5.23 -7.70 13.93
N THR A 207 6.36 -8.40 13.81
CA THR A 207 7.59 -8.19 14.61
C THR A 207 8.77 -8.03 13.65
N GLU A 208 9.91 -7.54 14.16
CA GLU A 208 11.13 -7.41 13.34
C GLU A 208 11.65 -8.77 12.83
N GLU A 209 11.46 -9.83 13.61
CA GLU A 209 11.80 -11.19 13.18
C GLU A 209 10.91 -11.63 12.00
N MET A 210 9.63 -11.26 12.00
CA MET A 210 8.73 -11.53 10.86
C MET A 210 9.12 -10.72 9.64
N VAL A 211 9.58 -9.47 9.79
CA VAL A 211 10.16 -8.67 8.71
C VAL A 211 11.38 -9.37 8.11
N GLN A 212 12.25 -9.93 8.95
CA GLN A 212 13.37 -10.72 8.47
C GLN A 212 12.94 -11.97 7.71
N LEU A 213 11.92 -12.70 8.18
CA LEU A 213 11.34 -13.83 7.45
C LEU A 213 10.77 -13.42 6.09
N ALA A 214 10.14 -12.24 5.99
CA ALA A 214 9.63 -11.72 4.71
C ALA A 214 10.78 -11.41 3.73
N ARG A 215 11.90 -10.83 4.22
CA ARG A 215 13.11 -10.62 3.40
C ARG A 215 13.67 -11.96 2.89
N GLU A 216 13.76 -12.96 3.75
CA GLU A 216 14.24 -14.31 3.39
C GLU A 216 13.29 -15.04 2.44
N ALA A 217 11.98 -14.80 2.52
CA ALA A 217 11.00 -15.29 1.56
C ALA A 217 11.08 -14.59 0.19
N GLY A 218 11.91 -13.54 0.07
CA GLY A 218 12.15 -12.84 -1.18
C GLY A 218 11.16 -11.70 -1.47
N TYR A 219 10.43 -11.20 -0.47
CA TYR A 219 9.66 -9.97 -0.62
C TYR A 219 10.61 -8.76 -0.70
N ARG A 220 10.28 -7.80 -1.55
CA ARG A 220 11.07 -6.58 -1.78
C ARG A 220 10.62 -5.40 -0.94
N ALA A 221 9.39 -5.44 -0.47
CA ALA A 221 8.85 -4.47 0.48
C ALA A 221 7.65 -5.07 1.22
N VAL A 222 7.36 -4.52 2.40
CA VAL A 222 6.16 -4.89 3.18
C VAL A 222 5.40 -3.65 3.65
N LEU A 223 4.08 -3.79 3.71
CA LEU A 223 3.15 -2.76 4.13
C LEU A 223 2.60 -3.10 5.51
N THR A 224 2.56 -2.10 6.36
CA THR A 224 2.00 -2.16 7.71
C THR A 224 0.60 -1.53 7.73
N ALA A 225 -0.03 -1.45 8.89
CA ALA A 225 -1.18 -0.59 9.14
C ALA A 225 -0.84 0.53 10.16
N GLU A 226 0.46 0.84 10.29
CA GLU A 226 0.88 2.00 11.06
C GLU A 226 0.45 3.28 10.36
N ASP A 227 -0.22 4.17 11.10
CA ASP A 227 -0.66 5.44 10.55
C ASP A 227 0.50 6.33 10.13
N GLY A 228 0.34 6.95 9.01
CA GLY A 228 1.30 7.92 8.52
C GLY A 228 1.39 7.98 7.01
N ALA A 229 2.25 8.87 6.55
CA ALA A 229 2.67 8.93 5.15
C ALA A 229 4.10 8.46 5.02
N ASN A 230 4.48 8.26 3.77
CA ASN A 230 5.80 7.80 3.40
C ASN A 230 6.54 8.90 2.62
N ALA A 231 7.85 8.96 2.77
CA ALA A 231 8.71 9.94 2.13
C ALA A 231 9.96 9.27 1.51
N PRO A 232 10.61 9.90 0.53
CA PRO A 232 11.85 9.37 -0.05
C PRO A 232 12.93 9.14 0.99
N GLY A 233 13.36 7.89 1.16
CA GLY A 233 14.34 7.43 2.13
C GLY A 233 13.76 6.67 3.31
N ASP A 234 12.43 6.54 3.40
CA ASP A 234 11.78 5.66 4.38
C ASP A 234 12.06 4.19 4.06
N ASP A 235 12.06 3.35 5.08
CA ASP A 235 12.29 1.92 4.92
C ASP A 235 11.11 1.25 4.20
N VAL A 236 11.41 0.61 3.09
CA VAL A 236 10.43 -0.12 2.28
C VAL A 236 9.84 -1.35 2.98
N PHE A 237 10.43 -1.79 4.08
CA PHE A 237 9.90 -2.87 4.90
C PHE A 237 9.02 -2.38 6.06
N HIS A 238 8.72 -1.09 6.10
CA HIS A 238 7.83 -0.44 7.09
C HIS A 238 6.96 0.62 6.40
N ILE A 239 6.35 0.27 5.26
CA ILE A 239 5.49 1.20 4.52
C ILE A 239 4.22 1.43 5.33
N LYS A 240 4.02 2.67 5.76
CA LYS A 240 2.87 3.12 6.54
C LYS A 240 1.64 3.23 5.65
N ARG A 241 0.48 2.93 6.23
CA ARG A 241 -0.80 3.02 5.54
C ARG A 241 -1.85 3.72 6.40
N VAL A 242 -2.93 4.16 5.78
CA VAL A 242 -4.03 4.85 6.47
C VAL A 242 -5.36 4.22 6.06
N PHE A 243 -6.16 3.82 7.04
CA PHE A 243 -7.51 3.33 6.80
C PHE A 243 -8.43 4.43 6.27
N VAL A 244 -9.20 4.11 5.25
CA VAL A 244 -10.29 4.95 4.76
C VAL A 244 -11.60 4.40 5.32
N ASP A 245 -12.03 4.93 6.46
CA ASP A 245 -13.30 4.56 7.06
C ASP A 245 -14.47 5.07 6.21
N GLY A 246 -15.35 4.17 5.77
CA GLY A 246 -16.49 4.49 4.93
C GLY A 246 -17.57 5.34 5.63
N ALA A 247 -17.55 5.43 6.96
CA ALA A 247 -18.43 6.32 7.72
C ALA A 247 -17.95 7.79 7.67
N CYS A 248 -16.72 8.05 7.20
CA CYS A 248 -16.18 9.39 7.11
C CYS A 248 -16.75 10.19 5.94
N ASP A 249 -16.98 11.48 6.18
CA ASP A 249 -17.36 12.43 5.15
C ASP A 249 -16.16 12.87 4.28
N MET A 250 -16.45 13.58 3.18
CA MET A 250 -15.41 14.07 2.28
C MET A 250 -14.44 15.07 2.91
N ALA A 251 -14.89 15.86 3.89
CA ALA A 251 -14.01 16.77 4.58
C ALA A 251 -12.96 16.02 5.41
N SER A 252 -13.36 14.90 5.99
CA SER A 252 -12.48 13.98 6.72
C SER A 252 -11.50 13.27 5.77
N PHE A 253 -11.96 12.80 4.62
CA PHE A 253 -11.09 12.23 3.58
C PHE A 253 -10.02 13.24 3.11
N GLN A 254 -10.40 14.49 2.86
CA GLN A 254 -9.47 15.54 2.47
C GLN A 254 -8.42 15.83 3.55
N ARG A 255 -8.83 15.83 4.84
CA ARG A 255 -7.90 15.98 5.96
C ARG A 255 -6.93 14.79 6.07
N LEU A 256 -7.41 13.57 5.84
CA LEU A 256 -6.57 12.37 5.82
C LEU A 256 -5.47 12.47 4.75
N LEU A 257 -5.79 12.95 3.55
CA LEU A 257 -4.80 13.17 2.49
C LEU A 257 -3.76 14.23 2.86
N ALA A 258 -4.15 15.26 3.62
CA ALA A 258 -3.28 16.35 4.03
C ALA A 258 -2.46 16.00 5.28
N ILE A 259 -3.01 15.20 6.18
CA ILE A 259 -2.42 14.79 7.46
C ILE A 259 -2.64 13.29 7.63
N PRO A 260 -1.79 12.43 7.03
CA PRO A 260 -2.01 10.98 7.03
C PRO A 260 -1.95 10.28 8.40
N ALA A 261 -1.49 10.98 9.43
CA ALA A 261 -1.62 10.52 10.83
C ALA A 261 -2.98 10.88 11.45
N TYR A 262 -3.84 11.61 10.72
CA TYR A 262 -5.17 11.99 11.17
C TYR A 262 -6.14 10.81 11.04
N ARG A 263 -6.76 10.40 12.14
CA ARG A 263 -7.86 9.40 12.15
C ARG A 263 -9.19 10.13 12.31
N PRO A 264 -9.86 10.51 11.21
CA PRO A 264 -11.24 10.99 11.30
C PRO A 264 -12.17 9.81 11.56
N CYS A 265 -13.26 10.09 12.25
CA CYS A 265 -14.43 9.22 12.31
C CYS A 265 -14.24 7.84 12.95
N GLN A 266 -13.50 7.74 14.04
CA GLN A 266 -13.67 6.57 14.89
C GLN A 266 -15.12 6.55 15.39
N THR A 267 -15.98 5.78 14.70
CA THR A 267 -17.25 5.40 15.28
C THR A 267 -16.94 4.76 16.63
N SER A 268 -17.65 5.14 17.67
CA SER A 268 -17.43 4.83 19.09
C SER A 268 -17.56 3.34 19.46
N GLY A 269 -17.08 2.45 18.62
CA GLY A 269 -16.91 1.03 18.83
C GLY A 269 -15.50 0.68 18.36
N ARG A 270 -14.54 0.68 19.28
CA ARG A 270 -13.16 0.28 18.98
C ARG A 270 -13.16 -1.08 18.29
N SER A 271 -13.01 -1.09 16.97
CA SER A 271 -12.41 -2.24 16.33
C SER A 271 -10.94 -2.28 16.76
N THR A 272 -10.50 -3.41 17.28
CA THR A 272 -9.10 -3.64 17.68
C THR A 272 -8.19 -3.87 16.47
N HIS A 273 -8.65 -3.52 15.27
CA HIS A 273 -7.93 -3.66 14.03
C HIS A 273 -7.00 -2.45 13.86
N GLY A 274 -5.71 -2.68 13.85
CA GLY A 274 -4.71 -1.67 13.48
C GLY A 274 -4.05 -0.91 14.62
N HIS A 275 -3.85 -1.51 15.78
CA HIS A 275 -2.88 -1.00 16.77
C HIS A 275 -1.61 -1.84 16.66
N ALA A 276 -0.47 -1.15 16.68
CA ALA A 276 0.82 -1.81 16.83
C ALA A 276 0.76 -2.92 17.90
N PRO A 277 1.46 -4.03 17.70
CA PRO A 277 1.54 -5.05 18.72
C PRO A 277 1.92 -4.42 20.06
N PRO A 278 1.43 -4.91 21.20
CA PRO A 278 1.86 -4.43 22.49
C PRO A 278 3.39 -4.48 22.51
N ARG A 279 4.04 -3.34 22.67
CA ARG A 279 5.48 -3.28 22.96
C ARG A 279 5.64 -3.98 24.32
N GLU A 280 6.40 -5.07 24.35
CA GLU A 280 6.87 -5.67 25.60
C GLU A 280 7.82 -4.74 26.33
#